data_f3862495a6df02611cf107d985291f96
#
_entry.id   f3862495a6df02611cf107d985291f96
#
_cell.length_a   1.000
_cell.length_b   1.000
_cell.length_c   1.000
_cell.angle_alpha   90.00
_cell.angle_beta   90.00
_cell.angle_gamma   90.00
#
_symmetry.space_group_name_H-M   'P 1'
#
loop_
_entity.id
_entity.type
_entity.pdbx_description
1 polymer ?
#
loop_
_entity_poly.entity_id
_entity_poly.type
_entity_poly.pdbx_seq_one_letter_code
_entity_poly.pdbx_strand_id
1 'polypeptide(L)'
;LQIKGSAVIDQTPIFSDLDLSLKPNSWTCLLGASGVGKSTVLRLFAGLAESVSFNGDLSDPGRVAMMAQHDLLMPWLSVLDNVLLGARLRGERPDRTLAHDRLEQVGLVDHADKLPPTLSGGQRQRVALARTLMENCAVVLLDEPFSALDALTRAQMQELTAELLRECTVLLVTHDPNEAARLGQKILIMTPSGLVEIAAPTTPIPRDINAEDVLRAQSDLFDQLRRPT
;
A
#
# COMPACT_ATOMS: atom_id res chain seq x y z
N LEU A 1 -14.35 5.98 -4.60
CA LEU A 1 -13.96 4.73 -5.22
C LEU A 1 -14.58 3.58 -4.43
N GLN A 2 -15.23 2.63 -5.08
CA GLN A 2 -16.00 1.57 -4.40
C GLN A 2 -15.80 0.22 -5.08
N ILE A 3 -15.78 -0.84 -4.27
CA ILE A 3 -15.94 -2.22 -4.69
C ILE A 3 -17.07 -2.84 -3.86
N LYS A 4 -18.07 -3.44 -4.52
CA LYS A 4 -19.18 -4.11 -3.87
C LYS A 4 -19.51 -5.41 -4.59
N GLY A 5 -19.31 -6.55 -3.94
CA GLY A 5 -19.56 -7.85 -4.56
C GLY A 5 -18.75 -8.98 -3.95
N SER A 6 -18.65 -10.06 -4.70
CA SER A 6 -18.00 -11.30 -4.30
C SER A 6 -16.92 -11.72 -5.28
N ALA A 7 -15.85 -12.32 -4.79
CA ALA A 7 -14.72 -12.78 -5.61
C ALA A 7 -14.42 -14.25 -5.38
N VAL A 8 -14.08 -14.93 -6.48
CA VAL A 8 -13.75 -16.36 -6.52
C VAL A 8 -12.48 -16.57 -7.33
N ILE A 9 -11.59 -17.45 -6.88
CA ILE A 9 -10.41 -17.92 -7.63
C ILE A 9 -10.50 -19.45 -7.68
N ASP A 10 -10.43 -20.04 -8.87
CA ASP A 10 -10.48 -21.49 -9.07
C ASP A 10 -11.63 -22.17 -8.29
N GLN A 11 -12.84 -21.60 -8.37
CA GLN A 11 -14.05 -22.01 -7.65
C GLN A 11 -13.99 -21.87 -6.12
N THR A 12 -12.89 -21.35 -5.57
CA THR A 12 -12.75 -21.10 -4.14
C THR A 12 -13.17 -19.65 -3.83
N PRO A 13 -14.20 -19.43 -2.98
CA PRO A 13 -14.57 -18.10 -2.55
C PRO A 13 -13.42 -17.42 -1.80
N ILE A 14 -13.09 -16.20 -2.19
CA ILE A 14 -12.09 -15.37 -1.52
C ILE A 14 -12.77 -14.43 -0.53
N PHE A 15 -13.85 -13.79 -0.97
CA PHE A 15 -14.75 -13.03 -0.12
C PHE A 15 -16.15 -12.98 -0.73
N SER A 16 -17.16 -12.80 0.13
CA SER A 16 -18.56 -12.65 -0.26
C SER A 16 -19.11 -11.34 0.28
N ASP A 17 -19.96 -10.68 -0.53
CA ASP A 17 -20.69 -9.45 -0.15
C ASP A 17 -19.81 -8.35 0.44
N LEU A 18 -18.57 -8.21 -0.07
CA LEU A 18 -17.69 -7.13 0.31
C LEU A 18 -18.31 -5.79 -0.12
N ASP A 19 -18.38 -4.81 0.78
CA ASP A 19 -18.75 -3.42 0.47
C ASP A 19 -17.67 -2.48 1.04
N LEU A 20 -16.73 -2.08 0.18
CA LEU A 20 -15.61 -1.22 0.52
C LEU A 20 -15.69 0.07 -0.27
N SER A 21 -15.75 1.19 0.44
CA SER A 21 -15.67 2.52 -0.17
C SER A 21 -14.43 3.27 0.34
N LEU A 22 -13.68 3.84 -0.61
CA LEU A 22 -12.54 4.71 -0.34
C LEU A 22 -12.96 6.17 -0.54
N LYS A 23 -12.76 6.97 0.50
CA LYS A 23 -13.02 8.41 0.43
C LYS A 23 -11.89 9.09 -0.35
N PRO A 24 -12.19 10.02 -1.28
CA PRO A 24 -11.17 10.79 -1.99
C PRO A 24 -10.23 11.53 -1.02
N ASN A 25 -8.96 11.62 -1.39
CA ASN A 25 -7.90 12.29 -0.63
C ASN A 25 -7.85 11.84 0.84
N SER A 26 -7.93 10.53 1.03
CA SER A 26 -7.96 9.93 2.37
C SER A 26 -7.25 8.58 2.37
N TRP A 27 -6.67 8.24 3.52
CA TRP A 27 -5.99 6.97 3.76
C TRP A 27 -6.94 5.97 4.40
N THR A 28 -7.23 4.89 3.67
CA THR A 28 -7.93 3.71 4.20
C THR A 28 -6.93 2.60 4.45
N CYS A 29 -6.87 2.10 5.68
CA CYS A 29 -6.07 0.94 6.04
C CYS A 29 -6.96 -0.30 6.10
N LEU A 30 -6.53 -1.37 5.42
CA LEU A 30 -7.20 -2.67 5.40
C LEU A 30 -6.31 -3.72 6.07
N LEU A 31 -6.72 -4.17 7.24
CA LEU A 31 -6.08 -5.24 7.99
C LEU A 31 -6.83 -6.56 7.81
N GLY A 32 -6.27 -7.63 8.32
CA GLY A 32 -6.91 -8.96 8.37
C GLY A 32 -5.89 -10.09 8.27
N ALA A 33 -6.33 -11.31 8.50
CA ALA A 33 -5.51 -12.51 8.43
C ALA A 33 -4.87 -12.70 7.04
N SER A 34 -3.76 -13.45 6.99
CA SER A 34 -3.18 -13.86 5.72
C SER A 34 -4.18 -14.71 4.93
N GLY A 35 -4.27 -14.46 3.62
CA GLY A 35 -5.16 -15.22 2.74
C GLY A 35 -6.63 -14.78 2.71
N VAL A 36 -7.05 -13.80 3.54
CA VAL A 36 -8.46 -13.35 3.60
C VAL A 36 -8.93 -12.57 2.36
N GLY A 37 -8.02 -12.22 1.44
CA GLY A 37 -8.38 -11.55 0.18
C GLY A 37 -7.95 -10.08 0.05
N LYS A 38 -7.18 -9.53 1.01
CA LYS A 38 -6.74 -8.12 0.98
C LYS A 38 -6.01 -7.74 -0.31
N SER A 39 -5.00 -8.51 -0.71
CA SER A 39 -4.25 -8.27 -1.96
C SER A 39 -5.13 -8.48 -3.20
N THR A 40 -6.16 -9.32 -3.12
CA THR A 40 -7.15 -9.49 -4.20
C THR A 40 -7.96 -8.20 -4.39
N VAL A 41 -8.37 -7.55 -3.31
CA VAL A 41 -9.04 -6.24 -3.38
C VAL A 41 -8.16 -5.19 -4.05
N LEU A 42 -6.87 -5.11 -3.69
CA LEU A 42 -5.91 -4.21 -4.35
C LEU A 42 -5.79 -4.50 -5.85
N ARG A 43 -5.65 -5.78 -6.23
CA ARG A 43 -5.53 -6.20 -7.64
C ARG A 43 -6.80 -5.90 -8.44
N LEU A 44 -7.98 -6.04 -7.85
CA LEU A 44 -9.25 -5.67 -8.49
C LEU A 44 -9.26 -4.17 -8.80
N PHE A 45 -8.93 -3.30 -7.85
CA PHE A 45 -8.82 -1.86 -8.10
C PHE A 45 -7.72 -1.50 -9.11
N ALA A 46 -6.64 -2.28 -9.16
CA ALA A 46 -5.55 -2.07 -10.12
C ALA A 46 -5.84 -2.61 -11.53
N GLY A 47 -6.95 -3.33 -11.74
CA GLY A 47 -7.23 -4.02 -13.00
C GLY A 47 -6.27 -5.20 -13.28
N LEU A 48 -5.65 -5.76 -12.25
CA LEU A 48 -4.64 -6.82 -12.32
C LEU A 48 -5.16 -8.17 -11.78
N ALA A 49 -6.46 -8.38 -11.83
CA ALA A 49 -7.11 -9.55 -11.24
C ALA A 49 -7.60 -10.56 -12.30
N GLU A 50 -6.80 -10.86 -13.32
CA GLU A 50 -7.17 -11.72 -14.45
C GLU A 50 -7.65 -13.13 -14.04
N SER A 51 -7.09 -13.69 -12.95
CA SER A 51 -7.48 -15.00 -12.42
C SER A 51 -8.68 -14.95 -11.45
N VAL A 52 -9.23 -13.75 -11.19
CA VAL A 52 -10.31 -13.55 -10.24
C VAL A 52 -11.64 -13.41 -10.98
N SER A 53 -12.58 -14.30 -10.70
CA SER A 53 -13.97 -14.10 -11.11
C SER A 53 -14.64 -13.19 -10.09
N PHE A 54 -14.92 -11.95 -10.49
CA PHE A 54 -15.60 -10.96 -9.66
C PHE A 54 -17.04 -10.76 -10.14
N ASN A 55 -17.98 -10.80 -9.21
CA ASN A 55 -19.39 -10.53 -9.44
C ASN A 55 -19.85 -9.40 -8.55
N GLY A 56 -20.15 -8.25 -9.15
CA GLY A 56 -20.55 -7.05 -8.42
C GLY A 56 -20.16 -5.77 -9.12
N ASP A 57 -20.20 -4.67 -8.39
CA ASP A 57 -19.89 -3.32 -8.86
C ASP A 57 -18.47 -2.94 -8.47
N LEU A 58 -17.67 -2.49 -9.43
CA LEU A 58 -16.31 -1.99 -9.24
C LEU A 58 -16.18 -0.64 -9.92
N SER A 59 -15.87 0.40 -9.15
CA SER A 59 -15.56 1.70 -9.72
C SER A 59 -14.25 1.65 -10.49
N ASP A 60 -14.21 2.26 -11.67
CA ASP A 60 -12.96 2.47 -12.39
C ASP A 60 -12.17 3.61 -11.71
N PRO A 61 -11.00 3.34 -11.14
CA PRO A 61 -10.16 4.36 -10.54
C PRO A 61 -9.37 5.18 -11.58
N GLY A 62 -9.46 4.83 -12.87
CA GLY A 62 -8.54 5.30 -13.88
C GLY A 62 -7.11 4.81 -13.64
N ARG A 63 -6.13 5.69 -13.83
CA ARG A 63 -4.73 5.33 -13.59
C ARG A 63 -4.43 5.27 -12.10
N VAL A 64 -3.88 4.15 -11.65
CA VAL A 64 -3.45 3.92 -10.26
C VAL A 64 -1.95 3.66 -10.20
N ALA A 65 -1.33 4.04 -9.08
CA ALA A 65 -0.01 3.56 -8.71
C ALA A 65 -0.18 2.39 -7.73
N MET A 66 0.52 1.28 -7.98
CA MET A 66 0.47 0.12 -7.10
C MET A 66 1.88 -0.31 -6.68
N MET A 67 2.08 -0.46 -5.38
CA MET A 67 3.22 -1.15 -4.80
C MET A 67 2.77 -2.53 -4.32
N ALA A 68 3.30 -3.57 -4.94
CA ALA A 68 3.03 -4.95 -4.54
C ALA A 68 3.87 -5.33 -3.31
N GLN A 69 3.47 -6.40 -2.61
CA GLN A 69 4.15 -6.93 -1.43
C GLN A 69 5.64 -7.27 -1.70
N HIS A 70 5.94 -7.80 -2.89
CA HIS A 70 7.32 -8.00 -3.36
C HIS A 70 7.78 -6.78 -4.13
N ASP A 71 9.09 -6.51 -4.10
CA ASP A 71 9.68 -5.32 -4.73
C ASP A 71 9.50 -5.29 -6.26
N LEU A 72 9.39 -6.44 -6.92
CA LEU A 72 9.21 -6.60 -8.37
C LEU A 72 10.16 -5.72 -9.18
N LEU A 73 11.40 -5.55 -8.71
CA LEU A 73 12.43 -4.82 -9.44
C LEU A 73 12.98 -5.69 -10.58
N MET A 74 13.23 -5.06 -11.71
CA MET A 74 13.91 -5.71 -12.83
C MET A 74 15.39 -5.91 -12.48
N PRO A 75 15.87 -7.16 -12.30
CA PRO A 75 17.20 -7.40 -11.74
C PRO A 75 18.36 -6.98 -12.67
N TRP A 76 18.07 -6.76 -13.94
CA TRP A 76 19.03 -6.30 -14.96
C TRP A 76 19.04 -4.79 -15.19
N LEU A 77 18.12 -4.05 -14.56
CA LEU A 77 18.08 -2.59 -14.60
C LEU A 77 18.72 -2.00 -13.35
N SER A 78 19.39 -0.86 -13.51
CA SER A 78 19.87 -0.10 -12.35
C SER A 78 18.72 0.34 -11.44
N VAL A 79 19.03 0.74 -10.22
CA VAL A 79 18.06 1.33 -9.28
C VAL A 79 17.33 2.51 -9.92
N LEU A 80 18.08 3.45 -10.54
CA LEU A 80 17.50 4.59 -11.22
C LEU A 80 16.60 4.17 -12.37
N ASP A 81 17.03 3.20 -13.18
CA ASP A 81 16.24 2.72 -14.30
C ASP A 81 14.97 1.97 -13.87
N ASN A 82 15.00 1.30 -12.72
CA ASN A 82 13.80 0.72 -12.11
C ASN A 82 12.80 1.82 -11.68
N VAL A 83 13.28 2.92 -11.10
CA VAL A 83 12.44 4.05 -10.70
C VAL A 83 11.80 4.72 -11.92
N LEU A 84 12.52 4.81 -13.03
CA LEU A 84 12.06 5.40 -14.30
C LEU A 84 11.22 4.45 -15.17
N LEU A 85 11.05 3.19 -14.77
CA LEU A 85 10.49 2.14 -15.62
C LEU A 85 9.07 2.45 -16.06
N GLY A 86 8.21 2.95 -15.17
CA GLY A 86 6.81 3.24 -15.49
C GLY A 86 6.65 4.24 -16.62
N ALA A 87 7.39 5.37 -16.58
CA ALA A 87 7.38 6.36 -17.66
C ALA A 87 7.86 5.76 -19.00
N ARG A 88 8.92 4.93 -18.97
CA ARG A 88 9.43 4.27 -20.18
C ARG A 88 8.42 3.32 -20.80
N LEU A 89 7.75 2.50 -19.99
CA LEU A 89 6.74 1.55 -20.46
C LEU A 89 5.53 2.25 -21.11
N ARG A 90 5.22 3.47 -20.67
CA ARG A 90 4.17 4.29 -21.26
C ARG A 90 4.62 5.12 -22.46
N GLY A 91 5.90 5.05 -22.85
CA GLY A 91 6.46 5.88 -23.92
C GLY A 91 6.60 7.36 -23.55
N GLU A 92 6.54 7.69 -22.28
CA GLU A 92 6.73 9.05 -21.75
C GLU A 92 8.22 9.35 -21.61
N ARG A 93 8.57 10.65 -21.66
CA ARG A 93 9.95 11.08 -21.38
C ARG A 93 10.23 10.94 -19.87
N PRO A 94 11.19 10.10 -19.45
CA PRO A 94 11.49 9.91 -18.04
C PRO A 94 12.05 11.19 -17.41
N ASP A 95 11.53 11.60 -16.27
CA ASP A 95 12.07 12.68 -15.45
C ASP A 95 13.17 12.15 -14.53
N ARG A 96 14.41 12.29 -14.98
CA ARG A 96 15.58 11.83 -14.21
C ARG A 96 15.84 12.68 -12.97
N THR A 97 15.52 13.96 -13.00
CA THR A 97 15.69 14.85 -11.85
C THR A 97 14.76 14.43 -10.72
N LEU A 98 13.47 14.29 -11.02
CA LEU A 98 12.50 13.80 -10.05
C LEU A 98 12.85 12.39 -9.53
N ALA A 99 13.39 11.51 -10.39
CA ALA A 99 13.79 10.18 -9.96
C ALA A 99 14.98 10.22 -8.97
N HIS A 100 15.96 11.11 -9.19
CA HIS A 100 17.05 11.32 -8.23
C HIS A 100 16.51 11.90 -6.90
N ASP A 101 15.61 12.89 -6.94
CA ASP A 101 14.97 13.45 -5.75
C ASP A 101 14.22 12.37 -4.95
N ARG A 102 13.48 11.47 -5.63
CA ARG A 102 12.82 10.34 -4.98
C ARG A 102 13.81 9.36 -4.35
N LEU A 103 14.93 9.08 -5.03
CA LEU A 103 15.99 8.23 -4.48
C LEU A 103 16.69 8.88 -3.28
N GLU A 104 16.89 10.18 -3.30
CA GLU A 104 17.42 10.93 -2.16
C GLU A 104 16.48 10.86 -0.96
N GLN A 105 15.17 11.10 -1.17
CA GLN A 105 14.15 11.03 -0.12
C GLN A 105 14.08 9.65 0.55
N VAL A 106 14.26 8.56 -0.21
CA VAL A 106 14.31 7.21 0.37
C VAL A 106 15.72 6.80 0.82
N GLY A 107 16.71 7.70 0.79
CA GLY A 107 18.08 7.49 1.26
C GLY A 107 18.88 6.50 0.40
N LEU A 108 18.68 6.53 -0.93
CA LEU A 108 19.31 5.60 -1.88
C LEU A 108 19.94 6.28 -3.10
N VAL A 109 20.16 7.60 -3.07
CA VAL A 109 20.77 8.33 -4.20
C VAL A 109 22.14 7.77 -4.59
N ASP A 110 22.98 7.39 -3.62
CA ASP A 110 24.30 6.78 -3.85
C ASP A 110 24.23 5.35 -4.41
N HIS A 111 23.04 4.80 -4.51
CA HIS A 111 22.78 3.47 -5.07
C HIS A 111 22.16 3.51 -6.46
N ALA A 112 22.01 4.69 -7.07
CA ALA A 112 21.30 4.87 -8.33
C ALA A 112 21.78 3.97 -9.47
N ASP A 113 23.08 3.72 -9.55
CA ASP A 113 23.70 2.89 -10.60
C ASP A 113 23.84 1.39 -10.22
N LYS A 114 23.50 1.02 -8.98
CA LYS A 114 23.57 -0.38 -8.53
C LYS A 114 22.45 -1.21 -9.12
N LEU A 115 22.67 -2.52 -9.19
CA LEU A 115 21.66 -3.49 -9.58
C LEU A 115 20.92 -4.04 -8.34
N PRO A 116 19.62 -4.35 -8.42
CA PRO A 116 18.81 -4.88 -7.33
C PRO A 116 19.41 -6.07 -6.57
N PRO A 117 20.09 -7.05 -7.23
CA PRO A 117 20.70 -8.16 -6.50
C PRO A 117 21.79 -7.76 -5.49
N THR A 118 22.36 -6.56 -5.62
CA THR A 118 23.39 -6.06 -4.70
C THR A 118 22.81 -5.32 -3.49
N LEU A 119 21.48 -5.16 -3.44
CA LEU A 119 20.77 -4.44 -2.39
C LEU A 119 20.24 -5.38 -1.31
N SER A 120 20.12 -4.87 -0.08
CA SER A 120 19.36 -5.55 0.98
C SER A 120 17.86 -5.57 0.66
N GLY A 121 17.07 -6.43 1.33
CA GLY A 121 15.62 -6.49 1.17
C GLY A 121 14.94 -5.15 1.44
N GLY A 122 15.33 -4.47 2.53
CA GLY A 122 14.80 -3.13 2.86
C GLY A 122 15.20 -2.05 1.85
N GLN A 123 16.42 -2.13 1.27
CA GLN A 123 16.82 -1.23 0.19
C GLN A 123 15.98 -1.44 -1.06
N ARG A 124 15.74 -2.70 -1.46
CA ARG A 124 14.86 -3.00 -2.60
C ARG A 124 13.43 -2.50 -2.37
N GLN A 125 12.89 -2.65 -1.16
CA GLN A 125 11.55 -2.15 -0.83
C GLN A 125 11.48 -0.62 -0.93
N ARG A 126 12.51 0.11 -0.49
CA ARG A 126 12.60 1.57 -0.66
C ARG A 126 12.71 1.99 -2.12
N VAL A 127 13.40 1.24 -2.97
CA VAL A 127 13.41 1.48 -4.44
C VAL A 127 12.02 1.28 -5.03
N ALA A 128 11.30 0.22 -4.63
CA ALA A 128 9.93 -0.04 -5.08
C ALA A 128 8.97 1.09 -4.64
N LEU A 129 9.13 1.62 -3.43
CA LEU A 129 8.39 2.79 -2.98
C LEU A 129 8.71 4.03 -3.83
N ALA A 130 9.99 4.34 -4.07
CA ALA A 130 10.39 5.46 -4.93
C ALA A 130 9.79 5.33 -6.34
N ARG A 131 9.81 4.12 -6.93
CA ARG A 131 9.16 3.83 -8.22
C ARG A 131 7.66 4.12 -8.18
N THR A 132 6.97 3.72 -7.12
CA THR A 132 5.53 3.96 -6.94
C THR A 132 5.22 5.45 -6.82
N LEU A 133 6.03 6.20 -6.09
CA LEU A 133 5.90 7.65 -5.92
C LEU A 133 6.18 8.46 -7.21
N MET A 134 6.89 7.86 -8.19
CA MET A 134 7.09 8.47 -9.51
C MET A 134 5.82 8.51 -10.36
N GLU A 135 4.84 7.65 -10.06
CA GLU A 135 3.65 7.51 -10.92
C GLU A 135 2.72 8.71 -10.85
N ASN A 136 2.78 9.54 -9.81
CA ASN A 136 1.96 10.75 -9.63
C ASN A 136 0.47 10.52 -9.93
N CYS A 137 -0.12 9.50 -9.29
CA CYS A 137 -1.50 9.11 -9.47
C CYS A 137 -2.36 9.63 -8.30
N ALA A 138 -3.63 9.97 -8.60
CA ALA A 138 -4.60 10.36 -7.59
C ALA A 138 -5.00 9.19 -6.66
N VAL A 139 -4.84 7.95 -7.13
CA VAL A 139 -5.12 6.73 -6.38
C VAL A 139 -3.85 5.90 -6.24
N VAL A 140 -3.50 5.54 -5.01
CA VAL A 140 -2.31 4.76 -4.69
C VAL A 140 -2.69 3.55 -3.85
N LEU A 141 -2.24 2.39 -4.30
CA LEU A 141 -2.52 1.08 -3.69
C LEU A 141 -1.21 0.52 -3.13
N LEU A 142 -1.15 0.27 -1.83
CA LEU A 142 0.06 -0.17 -1.14
C LEU A 142 -0.19 -1.52 -0.46
N ASP A 143 0.53 -2.56 -0.89
CA ASP A 143 0.44 -3.91 -0.33
C ASP A 143 1.65 -4.20 0.56
N GLU A 144 1.49 -4.08 1.88
CA GLU A 144 2.54 -4.27 2.90
C GLU A 144 3.85 -3.51 2.62
N PRO A 145 3.80 -2.20 2.32
CA PRO A 145 4.94 -1.45 1.77
C PRO A 145 6.13 -1.32 2.72
N PHE A 146 5.94 -1.56 4.02
CA PHE A 146 6.97 -1.35 5.03
C PHE A 146 7.44 -2.64 5.73
N SER A 147 6.96 -3.81 5.29
CA SER A 147 7.15 -5.10 5.98
C SER A 147 8.62 -5.55 6.10
N ALA A 148 9.48 -5.24 5.11
CA ALA A 148 10.89 -5.64 5.09
C ALA A 148 11.84 -4.58 5.72
N LEU A 149 11.31 -3.52 6.35
CA LEU A 149 12.08 -2.44 6.93
C LEU A 149 12.31 -2.66 8.44
N ASP A 150 13.49 -2.25 8.91
CA ASP A 150 13.73 -2.11 10.35
C ASP A 150 12.86 -1.00 10.95
N ALA A 151 12.73 -0.98 12.28
CA ALA A 151 11.78 -0.09 12.95
C ALA A 151 12.02 1.40 12.69
N LEU A 152 13.29 1.85 12.66
CA LEU A 152 13.63 3.26 12.45
C LEU A 152 13.35 3.67 11.00
N THR A 153 13.86 2.90 10.05
CA THR A 153 13.62 3.13 8.61
C THR A 153 12.13 3.06 8.28
N ARG A 154 11.39 2.13 8.91
CA ARG A 154 9.94 2.01 8.75
C ARG A 154 9.22 3.30 9.16
N ALA A 155 9.53 3.84 10.35
CA ALA A 155 8.93 5.08 10.83
C ALA A 155 9.20 6.26 9.87
N GLN A 156 10.44 6.41 9.40
CA GLN A 156 10.82 7.46 8.44
C GLN A 156 10.09 7.30 7.10
N MET A 157 9.98 6.06 6.58
CA MET A 157 9.29 5.82 5.31
C MET A 157 7.77 6.03 5.42
N GLN A 158 7.18 5.72 6.56
CA GLN A 158 5.76 6.01 6.84
C GLN A 158 5.50 7.52 6.82
N GLU A 159 6.35 8.33 7.47
CA GLU A 159 6.26 9.78 7.48
C GLU A 159 6.41 10.36 6.07
N LEU A 160 7.46 9.97 5.35
CA LEU A 160 7.71 10.38 3.98
C LEU A 160 6.53 10.04 3.06
N THR A 161 6.04 8.80 3.14
CA THR A 161 4.95 8.34 2.27
C THR A 161 3.65 9.10 2.57
N ALA A 162 3.33 9.34 3.85
CA ALA A 162 2.15 10.10 4.24
C ALA A 162 2.23 11.56 3.79
N GLU A 163 3.41 12.18 3.83
CA GLU A 163 3.63 13.53 3.35
C GLU A 163 3.45 13.62 1.82
N LEU A 164 4.11 12.74 1.07
CA LEU A 164 4.08 12.77 -0.40
C LEU A 164 2.73 12.36 -0.99
N LEU A 165 1.94 11.57 -0.27
CA LEU A 165 0.62 11.11 -0.70
C LEU A 165 -0.54 11.81 0.03
N ARG A 166 -0.31 12.98 0.61
CA ARG A 166 -1.31 13.72 1.40
C ARG A 166 -2.60 14.01 0.64
N GLU A 167 -2.50 14.31 -0.65
CA GLU A 167 -3.63 14.65 -1.52
C GLU A 167 -4.13 13.45 -2.33
N CYS A 168 -3.62 12.24 -2.05
CA CYS A 168 -4.00 11.04 -2.76
C CYS A 168 -5.08 10.25 -2.00
N THR A 169 -5.86 9.48 -2.75
CA THR A 169 -6.69 8.42 -2.20
C THR A 169 -5.83 7.18 -2.04
N VAL A 170 -5.56 6.77 -0.81
CA VAL A 170 -4.65 5.66 -0.51
C VAL A 170 -5.42 4.49 0.08
N LEU A 171 -5.20 3.29 -0.48
CA LEU A 171 -5.55 2.03 0.15
C LEU A 171 -4.26 1.33 0.60
N LEU A 172 -4.04 1.29 1.90
CA LEU A 172 -2.91 0.60 2.51
C LEU A 172 -3.38 -0.75 3.07
N VAL A 173 -2.86 -1.82 2.51
CA VAL A 173 -2.99 -3.16 3.10
C VAL A 173 -1.80 -3.41 4.01
N THR A 174 -2.07 -3.79 5.23
CA THR A 174 -1.05 -4.13 6.22
C THR A 174 -1.56 -5.20 7.19
N HIS A 175 -0.64 -5.89 7.84
CA HIS A 175 -0.93 -6.77 8.97
C HIS A 175 -0.47 -6.15 10.32
N ASP A 176 0.13 -4.94 10.28
CA ASP A 176 0.65 -4.26 11.46
C ASP A 176 -0.38 -3.24 12.01
N PRO A 177 -0.98 -3.49 13.20
CA PRO A 177 -1.89 -2.56 13.85
C PRO A 177 -1.30 -1.16 14.09
N ASN A 178 0.02 -1.07 14.30
CA ASN A 178 0.70 0.21 14.47
C ASN A 178 0.65 1.06 13.20
N GLU A 179 0.94 0.46 12.04
CA GLU A 179 0.85 1.16 10.75
C GLU A 179 -0.55 1.71 10.52
N ALA A 180 -1.59 0.89 10.78
CA ALA A 180 -2.96 1.31 10.62
C ALA A 180 -3.36 2.42 11.59
N ALA A 181 -2.97 2.35 12.86
CA ALA A 181 -3.24 3.38 13.85
C ALA A 181 -2.53 4.70 13.51
N ARG A 182 -1.29 4.65 12.96
CA ARG A 182 -0.53 5.84 12.59
C ARG A 182 -1.01 6.50 11.31
N LEU A 183 -1.43 5.72 10.29
CA LEU A 183 -1.64 6.20 8.93
C LEU A 183 -3.11 6.15 8.50
N GLY A 184 -3.96 5.34 9.13
CA GLY A 184 -5.35 5.18 8.73
C GLY A 184 -6.25 6.32 9.18
N GLN A 185 -6.90 7.01 8.25
CA GLN A 185 -8.04 7.89 8.55
C GLN A 185 -9.35 7.10 8.59
N LYS A 186 -9.39 5.97 7.89
CA LYS A 186 -10.37 4.90 8.01
C LYS A 186 -9.65 3.59 8.19
N ILE A 187 -10.05 2.79 9.17
CA ILE A 187 -9.41 1.52 9.50
C ILE A 187 -10.45 0.41 9.41
N LEU A 188 -10.15 -0.60 8.61
CA LEU A 188 -11.03 -1.73 8.36
C LEU A 188 -10.28 -3.04 8.63
N ILE A 189 -10.98 -3.98 9.25
CA ILE A 189 -10.50 -5.36 9.37
C ILE A 189 -11.33 -6.23 8.42
N MET A 190 -10.66 -6.89 7.49
CA MET A 190 -11.26 -7.87 6.60
C MET A 190 -11.31 -9.22 7.27
N THR A 191 -12.51 -9.78 7.38
CA THR A 191 -12.80 -11.10 7.94
C THR A 191 -13.52 -11.96 6.90
N PRO A 192 -13.64 -13.27 7.08
CA PRO A 192 -14.44 -14.13 6.21
C PRO A 192 -15.92 -13.69 6.12
N SER A 193 -16.43 -13.02 7.17
CA SER A 193 -17.81 -12.55 7.25
C SER A 193 -18.00 -11.10 6.72
N GLY A 194 -16.94 -10.44 6.23
CA GLY A 194 -17.01 -9.06 5.68
C GLY A 194 -16.03 -8.10 6.34
N LEU A 195 -16.34 -6.81 6.28
CA LEU A 195 -15.51 -5.74 6.82
C LEU A 195 -16.02 -5.29 8.18
N VAL A 196 -15.10 -5.12 9.12
CA VAL A 196 -15.35 -4.50 10.43
C VAL A 196 -14.60 -3.17 10.49
N GLU A 197 -15.33 -2.08 10.68
CA GLU A 197 -14.72 -0.75 10.83
C GLU A 197 -14.31 -0.52 12.29
N ILE A 198 -13.08 -0.05 12.48
CA ILE A 198 -12.51 0.28 13.78
C ILE A 198 -12.31 1.80 13.84
N ALA A 199 -12.62 2.39 15.00
CA ALA A 199 -12.45 3.82 15.23
C ALA A 199 -10.97 4.22 15.06
N ALA A 200 -10.70 5.06 14.06
CA ALA A 200 -9.36 5.62 13.89
C ALA A 200 -9.15 6.80 14.87
N PRO A 201 -7.91 7.03 15.32
CA PRO A 201 -7.58 8.26 16.03
C PRO A 201 -7.95 9.50 15.20
N THR A 202 -8.38 10.59 15.86
CA THR A 202 -8.86 11.79 15.17
C THR A 202 -7.75 12.78 14.81
N THR A 203 -6.54 12.57 15.34
CA THR A 203 -5.36 13.39 15.06
C THR A 203 -4.91 13.22 13.59
N PRO A 204 -4.29 14.27 12.98
CA PRO A 204 -3.78 14.18 11.61
C PRO A 204 -2.71 13.11 11.44
N ILE A 205 -2.67 12.51 10.23
CA ILE A 205 -1.62 11.56 9.84
C ILE A 205 -0.41 12.31 9.23
N PRO A 206 0.82 11.78 9.36
CA PRO A 206 1.20 10.62 10.19
C PRO A 206 1.17 10.97 11.67
N ARG A 207 0.61 10.08 12.48
CA ARG A 207 0.48 10.29 13.93
C ARG A 207 1.76 9.91 14.66
N ASP A 208 2.03 10.56 15.79
CA ASP A 208 3.13 10.16 16.67
C ASP A 208 2.90 8.74 17.20
N ILE A 209 3.92 7.89 17.07
CA ILE A 209 3.86 6.48 17.50
C ILE A 209 3.60 6.34 19.00
N ASN A 210 3.98 7.35 19.81
CA ASN A 210 3.83 7.35 21.27
C ASN A 210 2.56 8.08 21.73
N ALA A 211 1.75 8.62 20.82
CA ALA A 211 0.51 9.30 21.20
C ALA A 211 -0.47 8.31 21.84
N GLU A 212 -1.12 8.74 22.90
CA GLU A 212 -2.02 7.89 23.71
C GLU A 212 -3.18 7.31 22.89
N ASP A 213 -3.75 8.10 21.98
CA ASP A 213 -4.82 7.69 21.08
C ASP A 213 -4.37 6.66 20.05
N VAL A 214 -3.11 6.74 19.56
CA VAL A 214 -2.50 5.76 18.67
C VAL A 214 -2.25 4.44 19.41
N LEU A 215 -1.68 4.48 20.60
CA LEU A 215 -1.43 3.29 21.41
C LEU A 215 -2.72 2.56 21.79
N ARG A 216 -3.78 3.33 22.11
CA ARG A 216 -5.11 2.77 22.38
C ARG A 216 -5.69 2.10 21.13
N ALA A 217 -5.69 2.79 19.98
CA ALA A 217 -6.18 2.23 18.72
C ALA A 217 -5.41 0.97 18.31
N GLN A 218 -4.09 0.96 18.51
CA GLN A 218 -3.26 -0.22 18.27
C GLN A 218 -3.67 -1.41 19.14
N SER A 219 -3.95 -1.18 20.43
CA SER A 219 -4.41 -2.23 21.36
C SER A 219 -5.76 -2.78 20.93
N ASP A 220 -6.71 -1.90 20.58
CA ASP A 220 -8.05 -2.28 20.14
C ASP A 220 -8.01 -3.11 18.85
N LEU A 221 -7.16 -2.71 17.90
CA LEU A 221 -6.94 -3.43 16.64
C LEU A 221 -6.34 -4.82 16.89
N PHE A 222 -5.37 -4.92 17.80
CA PHE A 222 -4.74 -6.19 18.15
C PHE A 222 -5.74 -7.14 18.79
N ASP A 223 -6.60 -6.64 19.68
CA ASP A 223 -7.65 -7.44 20.33
C ASP A 223 -8.70 -7.94 19.32
N GLN A 224 -9.06 -7.10 18.35
CA GLN A 224 -10.00 -7.51 17.28
C GLN A 224 -9.40 -8.58 16.36
N LEU A 225 -8.12 -8.43 15.98
CA LEU A 225 -7.42 -9.41 15.13
C LEU A 225 -7.23 -10.77 15.79
N ARG A 226 -7.24 -10.83 17.13
CA ARG A 226 -7.14 -12.07 17.93
C ARG A 226 -8.45 -12.80 18.13
N ARG A 227 -9.59 -12.14 17.90
CA ARG A 227 -10.90 -12.82 18.05
C ARG A 227 -11.02 -13.89 17.00
N PRO A 228 -11.36 -15.13 17.39
CA PRO A 228 -11.63 -16.17 16.42
C PRO A 228 -12.83 -15.75 15.57
N THR A 229 -12.67 -15.73 14.25
CA THR A 229 -13.72 -15.49 13.25
C THR A 229 -14.47 -16.77 12.95
#